data_c0a8fd4a4608c3b1b54a043fe23d4903
#
_entry.id   c0a8fd4a4608c3b1b54a043fe23d4903
#
_cell.length_a   1.000
_cell.length_b   1.000
_cell.length_c   1.000
_cell.angle_alpha   90.00
_cell.angle_beta   90.00
_cell.angle_gamma   90.00
#
_symmetry.space_group_name_H-M   'P 1'
#
loop_
_entity.id
_entity.type
_entity.pdbx_description
1 polymer ?
#
loop_
_entity_poly.entity_id
_entity_poly.type
_entity_poly.pdbx_seq_one_letter_code
_entity_poly.pdbx_strand_id
1 'polypeptide(L)'
;MTLRDHVERLRRHLADFRLGDLHFADVRRRLGGIEPGGLASDLAVALAFYTRLPIPLHTPVDGAALARASWCSPLAGALIGAIAGFAYWVSVRLNLPQLVAATVAVATSMMLTGCLHEDGLADTADGFGGGATRERALDIMRDSRIGAFGACALIVAFALRVGAIADLPSAGLVAWALIGTHAMARAGLPLFMRVLPPARPDGLAAQAGAPAAERAWVSLAIGAIILWIALGLAAALIALAFMLLGNAVVALISHRKIGGQTGDVLGAAEQVGECIVLMTTAGRF
;
A
#
# COMPACT_ATOMS: atom_id res chain seq x y z
N MET A 1 -9.04 40.55 -26.86
CA MET A 1 -8.27 39.43 -26.25
C MET A 1 -8.94 38.17 -26.73
N THR A 2 -8.33 37.45 -27.67
CA THR A 2 -8.93 36.30 -28.35
C THR A 2 -8.72 35.02 -27.48
N LEU A 3 -9.56 34.02 -27.74
CA LEU A 3 -9.44 32.69 -27.08
C LEU A 3 -8.02 32.11 -27.28
N ARG A 4 -7.38 32.44 -28.40
CA ARG A 4 -6.00 32.06 -28.73
C ARG A 4 -4.98 32.66 -27.75
N ASP A 5 -5.15 33.93 -27.34
CA ASP A 5 -4.27 34.61 -26.40
C ASP A 5 -4.41 34.02 -24.99
N HIS A 6 -5.60 33.49 -24.64
CA HIS A 6 -5.84 32.82 -23.35
C HIS A 6 -5.19 31.44 -23.30
N VAL A 7 -5.28 30.67 -24.38
CA VAL A 7 -4.67 29.35 -24.51
C VAL A 7 -3.14 29.43 -24.52
N GLU A 8 -2.55 30.42 -25.19
CA GLU A 8 -1.09 30.64 -25.18
C GLU A 8 -0.57 31.13 -23.84
N ARG A 9 -1.35 31.91 -23.07
CA ARG A 9 -1.03 32.32 -21.73
C ARG A 9 -1.05 31.14 -20.75
N LEU A 10 -2.10 30.30 -20.85
CA LEU A 10 -2.21 29.03 -20.09
C LEU A 10 -1.07 28.06 -20.43
N ARG A 11 -0.71 27.95 -21.70
CA ARG A 11 0.40 27.10 -22.15
C ARG A 11 1.75 27.57 -21.57
N ARG A 12 2.01 28.89 -21.52
CA ARG A 12 3.22 29.45 -20.87
C ARG A 12 3.20 29.23 -19.37
N HIS A 13 2.07 29.45 -18.69
CA HIS A 13 1.94 29.18 -17.25
C HIS A 13 2.12 27.70 -16.91
N LEU A 14 1.65 26.78 -17.75
CA LEU A 14 1.81 25.33 -17.56
C LEU A 14 3.23 24.85 -17.95
N ALA A 15 3.90 25.52 -18.88
CA ALA A 15 5.29 25.22 -19.25
C ALA A 15 6.28 25.70 -18.16
N ASP A 16 5.96 26.79 -17.47
CA ASP A 16 6.75 27.28 -16.32
C ASP A 16 6.43 26.53 -15.01
N PHE A 17 5.35 25.76 -14.95
CA PHE A 17 4.99 24.93 -13.81
C PHE A 17 5.67 23.56 -13.90
N ARG A 18 6.98 23.51 -13.60
CA ARG A 18 7.68 22.27 -13.34
C ARG A 18 7.30 21.82 -11.92
N LEU A 19 6.67 20.66 -11.80
CA LEU A 19 6.42 19.99 -10.51
C LEU A 19 7.70 19.84 -9.64
N GLY A 20 8.88 20.03 -10.24
CA GLY A 20 10.16 20.05 -9.56
C GLY A 20 10.53 21.37 -8.87
N ASP A 21 9.83 22.48 -9.16
CA ASP A 21 10.11 23.81 -8.60
C ASP A 21 9.30 24.12 -7.32
N LEU A 22 8.42 23.22 -6.90
CA LEU A 22 7.98 23.19 -5.53
C LEU A 22 9.21 22.85 -4.68
N HIS A 23 9.84 23.89 -4.10
CA HIS A 23 11.00 23.74 -3.21
C HIS A 23 10.55 23.02 -1.93
N PHE A 24 10.41 21.69 -2.02
CA PHE A 24 10.19 20.81 -0.86
C PHE A 24 11.26 21.03 0.23
N ALA A 25 12.43 21.58 -0.15
CA ALA A 25 13.48 22.02 0.76
C ALA A 25 13.03 23.13 1.73
N ASP A 26 12.15 24.04 1.31
CA ASP A 26 11.65 25.13 2.16
C ASP A 26 10.51 24.69 3.08
N VAL A 27 9.67 23.78 2.64
CA VAL A 27 8.67 23.10 3.50
C VAL A 27 9.40 22.27 4.56
N ARG A 28 10.45 21.56 4.17
CA ARG A 28 11.31 20.76 5.04
C ARG A 28 11.97 21.59 6.16
N ARG A 29 12.40 22.82 5.87
CA ARG A 29 13.01 23.74 6.86
C ARG A 29 11.97 24.31 7.84
N ARG A 30 10.73 24.53 7.42
CA ARG A 30 9.68 25.17 8.25
C ARG A 30 9.03 24.22 9.26
N LEU A 31 9.05 22.88 9.00
CA LEU A 31 8.41 21.88 9.87
C LEU A 31 9.29 21.39 11.03
N GLY A 32 10.49 21.96 11.23
CA GLY A 32 11.38 21.58 12.34
C GLY A 32 11.59 20.06 12.41
N GLY A 33 12.82 19.60 12.35
CA GLY A 33 13.09 18.18 12.20
C GLY A 33 12.60 17.34 13.36
N ILE A 34 12.10 16.16 13.00
CA ILE A 34 11.69 15.11 13.93
C ILE A 34 12.93 14.38 14.42
N GLU A 35 13.14 14.30 15.71
CA GLU A 35 14.31 13.63 16.32
C GLU A 35 14.40 12.15 15.95
N PRO A 36 15.58 11.62 15.57
CA PRO A 36 15.74 10.19 15.25
C PRO A 36 15.39 9.30 16.45
N GLY A 37 14.55 8.31 16.23
CA GLY A 37 14.20 7.29 17.23
C GLY A 37 12.99 7.58 18.12
N GLY A 38 12.31 8.73 17.96
CA GLY A 38 11.03 9.02 18.62
C GLY A 38 9.82 8.45 17.87
N LEU A 39 8.65 8.35 18.54
CA LEU A 39 7.39 7.87 17.93
C LEU A 39 7.01 8.66 16.66
N ALA A 40 7.20 9.98 16.70
CA ALA A 40 6.95 10.85 15.56
C ALA A 40 7.91 10.59 14.39
N SER A 41 9.16 10.27 14.68
CA SER A 41 10.15 9.87 13.68
C SER A 41 9.78 8.55 13.01
N ASP A 42 9.35 7.55 13.79
CA ASP A 42 8.92 6.26 13.25
C ASP A 42 7.68 6.43 12.35
N LEU A 43 6.70 7.25 12.76
CA LEU A 43 5.54 7.55 11.92
C LEU A 43 5.93 8.28 10.64
N ALA A 44 6.85 9.26 10.72
CA ALA A 44 7.35 9.98 9.54
C ALA A 44 8.06 9.04 8.56
N VAL A 45 8.88 8.10 9.05
CA VAL A 45 9.53 7.05 8.24
C VAL A 45 8.49 6.17 7.56
N ALA A 46 7.48 5.69 8.30
CA ALA A 46 6.41 4.87 7.73
C ALA A 46 5.63 5.63 6.65
N LEU A 47 5.23 6.87 6.90
CA LEU A 47 4.52 7.71 5.92
C LEU A 47 5.37 7.98 4.68
N ALA A 48 6.65 8.31 4.86
CA ALA A 48 7.56 8.55 3.73
C ALA A 48 7.81 7.29 2.89
N PHE A 49 7.80 6.11 3.51
CA PHE A 49 7.95 4.85 2.80
C PHE A 49 6.69 4.42 2.06
N TYR A 50 5.54 4.46 2.74
CA TYR A 50 4.27 3.96 2.19
C TYR A 50 3.54 4.97 1.32
N THR A 51 3.97 6.25 1.28
CA THR A 51 3.28 7.29 0.51
C THR A 51 4.25 8.17 -0.26
N ARG A 52 3.70 8.87 -1.26
CA ARG A 52 4.40 9.94 -2.00
C ARG A 52 4.22 11.32 -1.36
N LEU A 53 3.68 11.37 -0.14
CA LEU A 53 3.57 12.63 0.59
C LEU A 53 4.96 13.21 0.91
N PRO A 54 5.13 14.53 0.84
CA PRO A 54 6.40 15.19 1.09
C PRO A 54 6.72 15.27 2.59
N ILE A 55 6.96 14.12 3.20
CA ILE A 55 7.30 14.03 4.63
C ILE A 55 8.75 14.49 4.84
N PRO A 56 9.00 15.50 5.69
CA PRO A 56 10.33 15.95 5.98
C PRO A 56 11.07 14.92 6.84
N LEU A 57 12.14 14.34 6.29
CA LEU A 57 13.02 13.44 7.00
C LEU A 57 14.43 14.05 7.08
N HIS A 58 15.12 13.88 8.21
CA HIS A 58 16.50 14.35 8.37
C HIS A 58 17.51 13.45 7.66
N THR A 59 17.21 12.16 7.59
CA THR A 59 18.05 11.13 6.97
C THR A 59 17.24 10.33 5.96
N PRO A 60 17.85 9.79 4.91
CA PRO A 60 17.20 8.85 4.02
C PRO A 60 16.63 7.65 4.80
N VAL A 61 15.52 7.09 4.30
CA VAL A 61 14.93 5.87 4.87
C VAL A 61 15.84 4.70 4.52
N ASP A 62 16.44 4.10 5.55
CA ASP A 62 17.22 2.87 5.44
C ASP A 62 16.46 1.66 6.02
N GLY A 63 17.03 0.46 5.85
CA GLY A 63 16.41 -0.77 6.34
C GLY A 63 16.23 -0.78 7.86
N ALA A 64 17.19 -0.24 8.63
CA ALA A 64 17.10 -0.18 10.08
C ALA A 64 15.99 0.76 10.56
N ALA A 65 15.83 1.91 9.89
CA ALA A 65 14.73 2.83 10.16
C ALA A 65 13.37 2.19 9.84
N LEU A 66 13.26 1.44 8.73
CA LEU A 66 12.03 0.71 8.36
C LEU A 66 11.71 -0.39 9.38
N ALA A 67 12.70 -1.19 9.79
CA ALA A 67 12.50 -2.22 10.81
C ALA A 67 12.02 -1.61 12.14
N ARG A 68 12.60 -0.46 12.52
CA ARG A 68 12.21 0.26 13.73
C ARG A 68 10.80 0.84 13.61
N ALA A 69 10.45 1.43 12.47
CA ALA A 69 9.15 2.07 12.21
C ALA A 69 8.04 1.07 11.86
N SER A 70 8.33 -0.22 11.77
CA SER A 70 7.39 -1.24 11.29
C SER A 70 6.07 -1.32 12.08
N TRP A 71 6.07 -0.95 13.35
CA TRP A 71 4.87 -0.90 14.19
C TRP A 71 3.88 0.20 13.73
N CYS A 72 4.35 1.23 13.00
CA CYS A 72 3.53 2.32 12.46
C CYS A 72 2.86 1.99 11.12
N SER A 73 3.19 0.86 10.49
CA SER A 73 2.63 0.47 9.18
C SER A 73 1.10 0.60 9.10
N PRO A 74 0.31 0.14 10.11
CA PRO A 74 -1.15 0.29 10.08
C PRO A 74 -1.62 1.75 10.16
N LEU A 75 -0.87 2.63 10.81
CA LEU A 75 -1.21 4.05 10.89
C LEU A 75 -1.04 4.74 9.53
N ALA A 76 0.04 4.43 8.81
CA ALA A 76 0.21 4.88 7.44
C ALA A 76 -0.90 4.34 6.53
N GLY A 77 -1.26 3.06 6.68
CA GLY A 77 -2.39 2.44 5.98
C GLY A 77 -3.72 3.15 6.27
N ALA A 78 -4.02 3.42 7.54
CA ALA A 78 -5.24 4.13 7.93
C ALA A 78 -5.35 5.50 7.26
N LEU A 79 -4.25 6.25 7.17
CA LEU A 79 -4.22 7.55 6.48
C LEU A 79 -4.50 7.38 4.97
N ILE A 80 -3.88 6.38 4.32
CA ILE A 80 -4.13 6.07 2.91
C ILE A 80 -5.61 5.76 2.70
N GLY A 81 -6.18 4.89 3.53
CA GLY A 81 -7.60 4.52 3.47
C GLY A 81 -8.53 5.70 3.72
N ALA A 82 -8.19 6.60 4.66
CA ALA A 82 -8.97 7.79 4.95
C ALA A 82 -9.00 8.76 3.74
N ILE A 83 -7.86 8.97 3.07
CA ILE A 83 -7.78 9.83 1.89
C ILE A 83 -8.54 9.20 0.71
N ALA A 84 -8.41 7.88 0.48
CA ALA A 84 -9.16 7.16 -0.54
C ALA A 84 -10.68 7.17 -0.26
N GLY A 85 -11.08 6.99 1.01
CA GLY A 85 -12.47 7.07 1.44
C GLY A 85 -13.05 8.48 1.28
N PHE A 86 -12.26 9.51 1.54
CA PHE A 86 -12.66 10.90 1.27
C PHE A 86 -12.86 11.14 -0.24
N ALA A 87 -11.97 10.62 -1.09
CA ALA A 87 -12.12 10.72 -2.53
C ALA A 87 -13.40 10.01 -3.03
N TYR A 88 -13.72 8.83 -2.48
CA TYR A 88 -15.00 8.16 -2.72
C TYR A 88 -16.19 9.03 -2.31
N TRP A 89 -16.16 9.56 -1.08
CA TRP A 89 -17.23 10.41 -0.56
C TRP A 89 -17.47 11.65 -1.41
N VAL A 90 -16.41 12.34 -1.85
CA VAL A 90 -16.50 13.48 -2.78
C VAL A 90 -17.14 13.05 -4.11
N SER A 91 -16.72 11.92 -4.66
CA SER A 91 -17.26 11.39 -5.92
C SER A 91 -18.78 11.14 -5.84
N VAL A 92 -19.24 10.54 -4.75
CA VAL A 92 -20.68 10.33 -4.51
C VAL A 92 -21.42 11.66 -4.32
N ARG A 93 -20.82 12.65 -3.66
CA ARG A 93 -21.41 14.00 -3.52
C ARG A 93 -21.53 14.74 -4.86
N LEU A 94 -20.68 14.41 -5.82
CA LEU A 94 -20.74 14.88 -7.20
C LEU A 94 -21.70 14.06 -8.07
N ASN A 95 -22.50 13.16 -7.47
CA ASN A 95 -23.45 12.25 -8.12
C ASN A 95 -22.80 11.30 -9.15
N LEU A 96 -21.53 10.94 -8.97
CA LEU A 96 -20.90 9.91 -9.81
C LEU A 96 -21.48 8.52 -9.49
N PRO A 97 -21.61 7.62 -10.47
CA PRO A 97 -22.00 6.23 -10.23
C PRO A 97 -21.06 5.54 -9.26
N GLN A 98 -21.59 4.61 -8.44
CA GLN A 98 -20.81 3.91 -7.39
C GLN A 98 -19.53 3.24 -7.94
N LEU A 99 -19.63 2.61 -9.12
CA LEU A 99 -18.47 1.99 -9.76
C LEU A 99 -17.38 3.01 -10.10
N VAL A 100 -17.77 4.21 -10.58
CA VAL A 100 -16.82 5.29 -10.87
C VAL A 100 -16.21 5.83 -9.57
N ALA A 101 -17.02 6.04 -8.54
CA ALA A 101 -16.54 6.50 -7.23
C ALA A 101 -15.56 5.48 -6.61
N ALA A 102 -15.85 4.18 -6.71
CA ALA A 102 -14.94 3.12 -6.27
C ALA A 102 -13.62 3.13 -7.05
N THR A 103 -13.69 3.31 -8.37
CA THR A 103 -12.51 3.45 -9.23
C THR A 103 -11.66 4.65 -8.82
N VAL A 104 -12.28 5.80 -8.53
CA VAL A 104 -11.57 7.01 -8.06
C VAL A 104 -10.89 6.75 -6.71
N ALA A 105 -11.55 6.05 -5.79
CA ALA A 105 -10.96 5.70 -4.49
C ALA A 105 -9.71 4.81 -4.63
N VAL A 106 -9.80 3.75 -5.45
CA VAL A 106 -8.67 2.85 -5.72
C VAL A 106 -7.54 3.61 -6.44
N ALA A 107 -7.85 4.41 -7.46
CA ALA A 107 -6.86 5.22 -8.15
C ALA A 107 -6.17 6.22 -7.20
N THR A 108 -6.92 6.81 -6.26
CA THR A 108 -6.37 7.71 -5.24
C THR A 108 -5.37 6.99 -4.34
N SER A 109 -5.67 5.76 -3.85
CA SER A 109 -4.73 4.99 -3.05
C SER A 109 -3.47 4.62 -3.86
N MET A 110 -3.61 4.21 -5.12
CA MET A 110 -2.50 3.89 -6.02
C MET A 110 -1.59 5.11 -6.26
N MET A 111 -2.17 6.29 -6.52
CA MET A 111 -1.41 7.53 -6.70
C MET A 111 -0.69 7.94 -5.41
N LEU A 112 -1.35 7.82 -4.26
CA LEU A 112 -0.80 8.18 -2.96
C LEU A 112 0.38 7.28 -2.57
N THR A 113 0.31 5.99 -2.88
CA THR A 113 1.39 5.02 -2.62
C THR A 113 2.44 5.00 -3.75
N GLY A 114 2.14 5.56 -4.91
CA GLY A 114 2.94 5.46 -6.13
C GLY A 114 2.99 4.03 -6.66
N CYS A 115 1.89 3.29 -6.53
CA CYS A 115 1.73 1.90 -6.95
C CYS A 115 2.75 0.92 -6.32
N LEU A 116 3.30 1.24 -5.14
CA LEU A 116 4.36 0.46 -4.49
C LEU A 116 4.02 -1.03 -4.36
N HIS A 117 2.79 -1.36 -3.98
CA HIS A 117 2.37 -2.74 -3.71
C HIS A 117 1.81 -3.41 -4.95
N GLU A 118 1.18 -2.65 -5.84
CA GLU A 118 0.74 -3.11 -7.15
C GLU A 118 1.93 -3.58 -8.01
N ASP A 119 3.01 -2.82 -8.01
CA ASP A 119 4.27 -3.18 -8.67
C ASP A 119 4.80 -4.51 -8.13
N GLY A 120 4.88 -4.65 -6.81
CA GLY A 120 5.29 -5.89 -6.16
C GLY A 120 4.38 -7.08 -6.47
N LEU A 121 3.06 -6.86 -6.60
CA LEU A 121 2.12 -7.90 -7.02
C LEU A 121 2.41 -8.36 -8.46
N ALA A 122 2.63 -7.41 -9.38
CA ALA A 122 2.92 -7.71 -10.78
C ALA A 122 4.23 -8.48 -10.90
N ASP A 123 5.30 -8.00 -10.28
CA ASP A 123 6.62 -8.64 -10.32
C ASP A 123 6.60 -10.03 -9.70
N THR A 124 5.90 -10.21 -8.59
CA THR A 124 5.72 -11.52 -7.95
C THR A 124 4.96 -12.48 -8.86
N ALA A 125 3.86 -12.01 -9.48
CA ALA A 125 3.07 -12.86 -10.38
C ALA A 125 3.87 -13.26 -11.62
N ASP A 126 4.62 -12.35 -12.23
CA ASP A 126 5.47 -12.64 -13.38
C ASP A 126 6.64 -13.57 -13.00
N GLY A 127 7.30 -13.30 -11.88
CA GLY A 127 8.38 -14.15 -11.40
C GLY A 127 7.93 -15.57 -11.07
N PHE A 128 6.81 -15.73 -10.39
CA PHE A 128 6.31 -17.05 -9.99
C PHE A 128 5.64 -17.81 -11.13
N GLY A 129 5.01 -17.09 -12.07
CA GLY A 129 4.39 -17.69 -13.26
C GLY A 129 5.38 -18.02 -14.36
N GLY A 130 6.37 -17.15 -14.60
CA GLY A 130 7.35 -17.29 -15.69
C GLY A 130 8.67 -17.96 -15.29
N GLY A 131 9.03 -17.97 -14.00
CA GLY A 131 10.29 -18.54 -13.51
C GLY A 131 10.21 -20.03 -13.24
N ALA A 132 10.91 -20.83 -14.05
CA ALA A 132 11.02 -22.29 -13.84
C ALA A 132 11.99 -22.65 -12.71
N THR A 133 13.01 -21.82 -12.46
CA THR A 133 13.98 -21.98 -11.36
C THR A 133 13.91 -20.77 -10.44
N ARG A 134 14.46 -20.90 -9.23
CA ARG A 134 14.57 -19.82 -8.25
C ARG A 134 15.28 -18.59 -8.82
N GLU A 135 16.42 -18.82 -9.46
CA GLU A 135 17.25 -17.77 -10.07
C GLU A 135 16.46 -17.05 -11.16
N ARG A 136 15.81 -17.80 -12.05
CA ARG A 136 15.01 -17.23 -13.13
C ARG A 136 13.80 -16.43 -12.59
N ALA A 137 13.13 -16.89 -11.54
CA ALA A 137 12.05 -16.17 -10.91
C ALA A 137 12.55 -14.82 -10.34
N LEU A 138 13.68 -14.83 -9.62
CA LEU A 138 14.27 -13.61 -9.07
C LEU A 138 14.78 -12.64 -10.15
N ASP A 139 15.25 -13.14 -11.30
CA ASP A 139 15.66 -12.30 -12.43
C ASP A 139 14.45 -11.62 -13.08
N ILE A 140 13.34 -12.37 -13.27
CA ILE A 140 12.10 -11.81 -13.82
C ILE A 140 11.56 -10.70 -12.89
N MET A 141 11.58 -10.90 -11.57
CA MET A 141 11.14 -9.91 -10.59
C MET A 141 12.01 -8.63 -10.55
N ARG A 142 13.18 -8.62 -11.19
CA ARG A 142 14.02 -7.42 -11.34
C ARG A 142 13.84 -6.72 -12.69
N ASP A 143 13.15 -7.35 -13.62
CA ASP A 143 12.88 -6.79 -14.94
C ASP A 143 11.73 -5.77 -14.82
N SER A 144 11.95 -4.53 -15.21
CA SER A 144 10.95 -3.47 -15.16
C SER A 144 9.81 -3.62 -16.18
N ARG A 145 9.84 -4.67 -17.01
CA ARG A 145 8.80 -4.97 -18.01
C ARG A 145 7.73 -5.84 -17.39
N ILE A 146 6.47 -5.40 -17.52
CA ILE A 146 5.34 -6.21 -17.10
C ILE A 146 5.10 -7.37 -18.07
N GLY A 147 4.92 -8.58 -17.53
CA GLY A 147 4.52 -9.76 -18.27
C GLY A 147 3.03 -10.04 -18.21
N ALA A 148 2.60 -11.13 -18.83
CA ALA A 148 1.18 -11.49 -18.88
C ALA A 148 0.63 -11.89 -17.51
N PHE A 149 1.39 -12.55 -16.66
CA PHE A 149 0.95 -12.94 -15.31
C PHE A 149 0.76 -11.71 -14.42
N GLY A 150 1.71 -10.76 -14.46
CA GLY A 150 1.61 -9.50 -13.72
C GLY A 150 0.42 -8.66 -14.18
N ALA A 151 0.25 -8.50 -15.50
CA ALA A 151 -0.90 -7.79 -16.05
C ALA A 151 -2.23 -8.42 -15.62
N CYS A 152 -2.38 -9.75 -15.70
CA CYS A 152 -3.57 -10.45 -15.25
C CYS A 152 -3.80 -10.28 -13.74
N ALA A 153 -2.74 -10.38 -12.92
CA ALA A 153 -2.83 -10.19 -11.48
C ALA A 153 -3.33 -8.79 -11.11
N LEU A 154 -2.81 -7.75 -11.77
CA LEU A 154 -3.25 -6.37 -11.56
C LEU A 154 -4.71 -6.16 -11.96
N ILE A 155 -5.13 -6.68 -13.12
CA ILE A 155 -6.53 -6.57 -13.58
C ILE A 155 -7.46 -7.22 -12.57
N VAL A 156 -7.15 -8.43 -12.09
CA VAL A 156 -7.95 -9.16 -11.11
C VAL A 156 -7.99 -8.40 -9.79
N ALA A 157 -6.86 -7.98 -9.24
CA ALA A 157 -6.80 -7.24 -7.99
C ALA A 157 -7.56 -5.91 -8.05
N PHE A 158 -7.42 -5.17 -9.15
CA PHE A 158 -8.17 -3.94 -9.40
C PHE A 158 -9.68 -4.20 -9.47
N ALA A 159 -10.11 -5.20 -10.24
CA ALA A 159 -11.52 -5.53 -10.40
C ALA A 159 -12.17 -5.98 -9.07
N LEU A 160 -11.46 -6.80 -8.28
CA LEU A 160 -11.93 -7.24 -6.96
C LEU A 160 -12.10 -6.07 -5.99
N ARG A 161 -11.10 -5.17 -5.90
CA ARG A 161 -11.17 -4.00 -5.02
C ARG A 161 -12.29 -3.05 -5.44
N VAL A 162 -12.37 -2.69 -6.72
CA VAL A 162 -13.41 -1.78 -7.23
C VAL A 162 -14.79 -2.40 -7.07
N GLY A 163 -14.96 -3.67 -7.43
CA GLY A 163 -16.24 -4.39 -7.30
C GLY A 163 -16.72 -4.47 -5.85
N ALA A 164 -15.82 -4.85 -4.92
CA ALA A 164 -16.16 -4.91 -3.50
C ALA A 164 -16.56 -3.55 -2.93
N ILE A 165 -15.81 -2.48 -3.26
CA ILE A 165 -16.13 -1.12 -2.80
C ILE A 165 -17.48 -0.64 -3.36
N ALA A 166 -17.75 -0.91 -4.65
CA ALA A 166 -18.98 -0.48 -5.30
C ALA A 166 -20.24 -1.17 -4.76
N ASP A 167 -20.12 -2.38 -4.17
CA ASP A 167 -21.24 -3.14 -3.58
C ASP A 167 -21.56 -2.70 -2.13
N LEU A 168 -20.71 -1.90 -1.50
CA LEU A 168 -20.96 -1.44 -0.13
C LEU A 168 -22.11 -0.42 -0.07
N PRO A 169 -23.05 -0.56 0.90
CA PRO A 169 -24.33 0.14 0.88
C PRO A 169 -24.27 1.63 1.17
N SER A 170 -23.16 2.16 1.70
CA SER A 170 -23.06 3.58 2.03
C SER A 170 -21.64 4.11 1.96
N ALA A 171 -21.51 5.40 1.63
CA ALA A 171 -20.22 6.08 1.58
C ALA A 171 -19.49 6.09 2.95
N GLY A 172 -20.25 6.11 4.05
CA GLY A 172 -19.68 6.01 5.40
C GLY A 172 -19.03 4.65 5.64
N LEU A 173 -19.70 3.55 5.25
CA LEU A 173 -19.14 2.22 5.37
C LEU A 173 -17.92 2.04 4.44
N VAL A 174 -17.98 2.58 3.21
CA VAL A 174 -16.83 2.56 2.29
C VAL A 174 -15.61 3.26 2.93
N ALA A 175 -15.79 4.43 3.52
CA ALA A 175 -14.69 5.16 4.17
C ALA A 175 -14.07 4.33 5.31
N TRP A 176 -14.88 3.77 6.19
CA TRP A 176 -14.39 2.92 7.28
C TRP A 176 -13.76 1.61 6.76
N ALA A 177 -14.36 0.97 5.76
CA ALA A 177 -13.81 -0.23 5.14
C ALA A 177 -12.43 0.04 4.54
N LEU A 178 -12.24 1.16 3.82
CA LEU A 178 -10.93 1.54 3.26
C LEU A 178 -9.91 1.83 4.36
N ILE A 179 -10.28 2.53 5.44
CA ILE A 179 -9.39 2.76 6.59
C ILE A 179 -8.94 1.43 7.20
N GLY A 180 -9.90 0.54 7.49
CA GLY A 180 -9.60 -0.77 8.08
C GLY A 180 -8.77 -1.66 7.17
N THR A 181 -9.09 -1.70 5.87
CA THR A 181 -8.40 -2.52 4.86
C THR A 181 -6.94 -2.12 4.71
N HIS A 182 -6.68 -0.85 4.42
CA HIS A 182 -5.31 -0.35 4.22
C HIS A 182 -4.47 -0.44 5.50
N ALA A 183 -5.10 -0.23 6.69
CA ALA A 183 -4.42 -0.43 7.96
C ALA A 183 -4.03 -1.88 8.18
N MET A 184 -4.99 -2.80 7.99
CA MET A 184 -4.79 -4.22 8.31
C MET A 184 -3.84 -4.92 7.32
N ALA A 185 -3.94 -4.63 6.02
CA ALA A 185 -3.07 -5.21 5.01
C ALA A 185 -1.59 -4.88 5.30
N ARG A 186 -1.28 -3.65 5.71
CA ARG A 186 0.09 -3.24 6.07
C ARG A 186 0.51 -3.75 7.44
N ALA A 187 -0.43 -3.91 8.37
CA ALA A 187 -0.14 -4.43 9.72
C ALA A 187 0.42 -5.86 9.72
N GLY A 188 0.07 -6.67 8.74
CA GLY A 188 0.56 -8.05 8.60
C GLY A 188 1.99 -8.16 8.09
N LEU A 189 2.53 -7.15 7.40
CA LEU A 189 3.82 -7.22 6.74
C LEU A 189 5.02 -7.45 7.69
N PRO A 190 5.12 -6.79 8.86
CA PRO A 190 6.20 -7.07 9.80
C PRO A 190 6.21 -8.51 10.29
N LEU A 191 5.04 -9.13 10.50
CA LEU A 191 4.95 -10.54 10.86
C LEU A 191 5.36 -11.44 9.70
N PHE A 192 4.97 -11.12 8.48
CA PHE A 192 5.37 -11.84 7.26
C PHE A 192 6.90 -11.84 7.11
N MET A 193 7.57 -10.71 7.32
CA MET A 193 9.05 -10.59 7.29
C MET A 193 9.74 -11.43 8.38
N ARG A 194 9.05 -11.72 9.48
CA ARG A 194 9.60 -12.60 10.54
C ARG A 194 9.47 -14.08 10.22
N VAL A 195 8.41 -14.45 9.50
CA VAL A 195 8.14 -15.86 9.14
C VAL A 195 9.04 -16.31 7.99
N LEU A 196 9.35 -15.42 7.04
CA LEU A 196 10.16 -15.74 5.88
C LEU A 196 11.49 -14.97 5.88
N PRO A 197 12.63 -15.67 5.68
CA PRO A 197 13.90 -15.00 5.49
C PRO A 197 13.93 -14.25 4.15
N PRO A 198 14.81 -13.24 3.99
CA PRO A 198 15.05 -12.62 2.70
C PRO A 198 15.50 -13.65 1.66
N ALA A 199 14.90 -13.63 0.46
CA ALA A 199 15.26 -14.53 -0.63
C ALA A 199 16.56 -14.12 -1.34
N ARG A 200 16.98 -12.86 -1.20
CA ARG A 200 18.21 -12.28 -1.76
C ARG A 200 18.84 -11.32 -0.74
N PRO A 201 20.18 -11.10 -0.79
CA PRO A 201 20.86 -10.27 0.19
C PRO A 201 20.68 -8.77 -0.05
N ASP A 202 20.21 -8.37 -1.22
CA ASP A 202 20.04 -7.00 -1.68
C ASP A 202 18.60 -6.51 -1.55
N GLY A 203 18.43 -5.18 -1.56
CA GLY A 203 17.15 -4.50 -1.45
C GLY A 203 16.76 -4.08 -0.03
N LEU A 204 15.79 -3.16 0.07
CA LEU A 204 15.36 -2.59 1.36
C LEU A 204 14.78 -3.63 2.32
N ALA A 205 14.04 -4.61 1.82
CA ALA A 205 13.47 -5.69 2.65
C ALA A 205 14.58 -6.56 3.28
N ALA A 206 15.65 -6.86 2.53
CA ALA A 206 16.80 -7.58 3.06
C ALA A 206 17.59 -6.74 4.07
N GLN A 207 17.78 -5.44 3.80
CA GLN A 207 18.44 -4.52 4.72
C GLN A 207 17.66 -4.32 6.03
N ALA A 208 16.32 -4.28 5.96
CA ALA A 208 15.46 -4.20 7.13
C ALA A 208 15.53 -5.49 7.97
N GLY A 209 15.73 -6.63 7.31
CA GLY A 209 15.73 -7.93 7.97
C GLY A 209 14.40 -8.25 8.64
N ALA A 210 14.45 -9.05 9.72
CA ALA A 210 13.25 -9.35 10.51
C ALA A 210 13.06 -8.26 11.57
N PRO A 211 11.94 -7.48 11.55
CA PRO A 211 11.63 -6.54 12.62
C PRO A 211 11.57 -7.23 14.00
N ALA A 212 11.79 -6.49 15.09
CA ALA A 212 11.64 -7.04 16.43
C ALA A 212 10.23 -7.63 16.63
N ALA A 213 10.13 -8.73 17.39
CA ALA A 213 8.86 -9.45 17.58
C ALA A 213 7.76 -8.54 18.14
N GLU A 214 8.13 -7.73 19.14
CA GLU A 214 7.23 -6.79 19.79
C GLU A 214 6.64 -5.80 18.80
N ARG A 215 7.45 -5.28 17.87
CA ARG A 215 7.01 -4.33 16.84
C ARG A 215 6.05 -4.97 15.83
N ALA A 216 6.31 -6.23 15.46
CA ALA A 216 5.42 -6.97 14.56
C ALA A 216 4.06 -7.25 15.21
N TRP A 217 4.05 -7.65 16.49
CA TRP A 217 2.81 -7.88 17.23
C TRP A 217 2.05 -6.59 17.52
N VAL A 218 2.74 -5.50 17.85
CA VAL A 218 2.13 -4.17 18.02
C VAL A 218 1.51 -3.69 16.72
N SER A 219 2.21 -3.84 15.58
CA SER A 219 1.66 -3.53 14.26
C SER A 219 0.35 -4.29 14.01
N LEU A 220 0.38 -5.62 14.18
CA LEU A 220 -0.79 -6.47 13.98
C LEU A 220 -1.96 -6.08 14.90
N ALA A 221 -1.67 -5.81 16.18
CA ALA A 221 -2.67 -5.40 17.14
C ALA A 221 -3.32 -4.05 16.79
N ILE A 222 -2.53 -3.05 16.40
CA ILE A 222 -3.04 -1.75 15.95
C ILE A 222 -3.94 -1.93 14.71
N GLY A 223 -3.48 -2.69 13.70
CA GLY A 223 -4.28 -2.96 12.52
C GLY A 223 -5.60 -3.67 12.83
N ALA A 224 -5.56 -4.67 13.71
CA ALA A 224 -6.76 -5.40 14.15
C ALA A 224 -7.74 -4.51 14.93
N ILE A 225 -7.25 -3.62 15.79
CA ILE A 225 -8.08 -2.64 16.51
C ILE A 225 -8.74 -1.67 15.52
N ILE A 226 -7.97 -1.13 14.57
CA ILE A 226 -8.52 -0.21 13.55
C ILE A 226 -9.59 -0.94 12.72
N LEU A 227 -9.32 -2.18 12.31
CA LEU A 227 -10.27 -3.00 11.56
C LEU A 227 -11.54 -3.28 12.37
N TRP A 228 -11.41 -3.60 13.66
CA TRP A 228 -12.55 -3.79 14.56
C TRP A 228 -13.40 -2.52 14.70
N ILE A 229 -12.78 -1.38 14.91
CA ILE A 229 -13.49 -0.09 14.98
C ILE A 229 -14.21 0.19 13.66
N ALA A 230 -13.59 -0.14 12.52
CA ALA A 230 -14.13 0.11 11.20
C ALA A 230 -15.32 -0.78 10.84
N LEU A 231 -15.27 -2.09 11.15
CA LEU A 231 -16.21 -3.10 10.64
C LEU A 231 -17.04 -3.79 11.73
N GLY A 232 -16.74 -3.56 13.00
CA GLY A 232 -17.27 -4.34 14.11
C GLY A 232 -16.52 -5.66 14.33
N LEU A 233 -16.71 -6.29 15.50
CA LEU A 233 -15.87 -7.41 15.96
C LEU A 233 -15.97 -8.64 15.06
N ALA A 234 -17.20 -9.06 14.70
CA ALA A 234 -17.40 -10.29 13.94
C ALA A 234 -16.78 -10.19 12.53
N ALA A 235 -17.08 -9.12 11.79
CA ALA A 235 -16.52 -8.91 10.45
C ALA A 235 -14.98 -8.75 10.50
N ALA A 236 -14.44 -8.05 11.51
CA ALA A 236 -13.02 -7.89 11.69
C ALA A 236 -12.30 -9.22 11.95
N LEU A 237 -12.86 -10.10 12.79
CA LEU A 237 -12.29 -11.42 13.05
C LEU A 237 -12.30 -12.32 11.81
N ILE A 238 -13.38 -12.30 11.04
CA ILE A 238 -13.50 -13.05 9.78
C ILE A 238 -12.46 -12.53 8.77
N ALA A 239 -12.42 -11.21 8.55
CA ALA A 239 -11.48 -10.60 7.61
C ALA A 239 -10.02 -10.86 8.00
N LEU A 240 -9.70 -10.74 9.30
CA LEU A 240 -8.36 -11.05 9.83
C LEU A 240 -7.99 -12.51 9.58
N ALA A 241 -8.89 -13.46 9.87
CA ALA A 241 -8.62 -14.88 9.68
C ALA A 241 -8.36 -15.22 8.20
N PHE A 242 -9.19 -14.72 7.29
CA PHE A 242 -9.01 -14.94 5.85
C PHE A 242 -7.76 -14.24 5.31
N MET A 243 -7.45 -13.02 5.78
CA MET A 243 -6.23 -12.31 5.39
C MET A 243 -4.97 -13.08 5.84
N LEU A 244 -4.94 -13.55 7.08
CA LEU A 244 -3.81 -14.36 7.57
C LEU A 244 -3.65 -15.66 6.79
N LEU A 245 -4.77 -16.30 6.42
CA LEU A 245 -4.75 -17.49 5.56
C LEU A 245 -4.20 -17.16 4.16
N GLY A 246 -4.67 -16.08 3.54
CA GLY A 246 -4.17 -15.63 2.23
C GLY A 246 -2.68 -15.31 2.27
N ASN A 247 -2.23 -14.59 3.29
CA ASN A 247 -0.81 -14.29 3.49
C ASN A 247 0.02 -15.54 3.76
N ALA A 248 -0.52 -16.54 4.46
CA ALA A 248 0.14 -17.84 4.65
C ALA A 248 0.30 -18.60 3.31
N VAL A 249 -0.70 -18.51 2.42
CA VAL A 249 -0.61 -19.09 1.06
C VAL A 249 0.48 -18.37 0.26
N VAL A 250 0.51 -17.03 0.26
CA VAL A 250 1.57 -16.26 -0.42
C VAL A 250 2.93 -16.64 0.15
N ALA A 251 3.08 -16.73 1.48
CA ALA A 251 4.32 -17.12 2.13
C ALA A 251 4.78 -18.52 1.73
N LEU A 252 3.86 -19.49 1.68
CA LEU A 252 4.16 -20.87 1.28
C LEU A 252 4.62 -20.95 -0.18
N ILE A 253 3.94 -20.24 -1.08
CA ILE A 253 4.32 -20.19 -2.51
C ILE A 253 5.69 -19.54 -2.65
N SER A 254 5.91 -18.41 -1.99
CA SER A 254 7.18 -17.69 -2.01
C SER A 254 8.33 -18.54 -1.48
N HIS A 255 8.13 -19.22 -0.35
CA HIS A 255 9.12 -20.14 0.18
C HIS A 255 9.47 -21.25 -0.79
N ARG A 256 8.49 -21.83 -1.46
CA ARG A 256 8.71 -22.91 -2.45
C ARG A 256 9.38 -22.41 -3.72
N LYS A 257 9.04 -21.20 -4.19
CA LYS A 257 9.54 -20.66 -5.46
C LYS A 257 10.92 -20.02 -5.34
N ILE A 258 11.14 -19.23 -4.27
CA ILE A 258 12.37 -18.44 -4.14
C ILE A 258 13.10 -18.62 -2.79
N GLY A 259 12.57 -19.48 -1.91
CA GLY A 259 13.20 -19.80 -0.62
C GLY A 259 13.04 -18.73 0.46
N GLY A 260 12.24 -17.67 0.24
CA GLY A 260 12.10 -16.56 1.18
C GLY A 260 11.21 -15.46 0.65
N GLN A 261 11.39 -14.21 1.11
CA GLN A 261 10.64 -13.03 0.66
C GLN A 261 11.53 -11.99 0.00
N THR A 262 10.93 -11.14 -0.84
CA THR A 262 11.49 -9.90 -1.38
C THR A 262 10.53 -8.75 -1.08
N GLY A 263 10.92 -7.50 -1.40
CA GLY A 263 10.00 -6.37 -1.33
C GLY A 263 8.75 -6.58 -2.17
N ASP A 264 8.90 -7.22 -3.33
CA ASP A 264 7.82 -7.50 -4.27
C ASP A 264 6.82 -8.48 -3.67
N VAL A 265 7.31 -9.55 -3.01
CA VAL A 265 6.45 -10.51 -2.29
C VAL A 265 5.70 -9.85 -1.13
N LEU A 266 6.33 -8.89 -0.43
CA LEU A 266 5.64 -8.11 0.59
C LEU A 266 4.53 -7.25 -0.03
N GLY A 267 4.78 -6.63 -1.19
CA GLY A 267 3.76 -5.91 -1.96
C GLY A 267 2.61 -6.82 -2.38
N ALA A 268 2.92 -8.02 -2.89
CA ALA A 268 1.90 -9.02 -3.24
C ALA A 268 1.07 -9.45 -2.03
N ALA A 269 1.70 -9.68 -0.87
CA ALA A 269 1.01 -10.04 0.36
C ALA A 269 0.08 -8.92 0.85
N GLU A 270 0.49 -7.67 0.71
CA GLU A 270 -0.32 -6.50 1.01
C GLU A 270 -1.55 -6.43 0.10
N GLN A 271 -1.36 -6.56 -1.23
CA GLN A 271 -2.45 -6.50 -2.20
C GLN A 271 -3.46 -7.65 -2.04
N VAL A 272 -2.98 -8.87 -1.75
CA VAL A 272 -3.83 -10.01 -1.39
C VAL A 272 -4.62 -9.70 -0.12
N GLY A 273 -3.99 -9.08 0.88
CA GLY A 273 -4.62 -8.63 2.11
C GLY A 273 -5.73 -7.61 1.85
N GLU A 274 -5.49 -6.57 1.04
CA GLU A 274 -6.50 -5.57 0.66
C GLU A 274 -7.70 -6.22 -0.05
N CYS A 275 -7.45 -7.08 -1.04
CA CYS A 275 -8.51 -7.79 -1.75
C CYS A 275 -9.37 -8.63 -0.80
N ILE A 276 -8.75 -9.41 0.08
CA ILE A 276 -9.46 -10.31 1.01
C ILE A 276 -10.30 -9.50 2.00
N VAL A 277 -9.75 -8.46 2.63
CA VAL A 277 -10.49 -7.64 3.60
C VAL A 277 -11.67 -6.96 2.94
N LEU A 278 -11.52 -6.39 1.74
CA LEU A 278 -12.62 -5.76 1.01
C LEU A 278 -13.69 -6.79 0.60
N MET A 279 -13.30 -7.94 0.05
CA MET A 279 -14.24 -9.00 -0.34
C MET A 279 -15.01 -9.55 0.86
N THR A 280 -14.36 -9.77 2.00
CA THR A 280 -15.05 -10.23 3.22
C THR A 280 -15.98 -9.17 3.78
N THR A 281 -15.65 -7.89 3.62
CA THR A 281 -16.53 -6.78 4.04
C THR A 281 -17.77 -6.67 3.15
N ALA A 282 -17.63 -6.87 1.84
CA ALA A 282 -18.75 -6.86 0.89
C ALA A 282 -19.62 -8.13 0.98
N GLY A 283 -19.04 -9.25 1.39
CA GLY A 283 -19.66 -10.58 1.35
C GLY A 283 -20.76 -10.85 2.37
N ARG A 284 -21.20 -9.89 3.19
CA ARG A 284 -22.34 -10.01 4.14
C ARG A 284 -22.33 -11.30 4.98
N PHE A 285 -21.16 -11.67 5.51
CA PHE A 285 -21.01 -12.86 6.37
C PHE A 285 -21.54 -12.62 7.79
#